data_019b239a9f32fc13589b45ce5245d60d
#
_entry.id   019b239a9f32fc13589b45ce5245d60d
#
_cell.length_a   1.000
_cell.length_b   1.000
_cell.length_c   1.000
_cell.angle_alpha   90.00
_cell.angle_beta   90.00
_cell.angle_gamma   90.00
#
_symmetry.space_group_name_H-M   'P 1'
#
loop_
_entity.id
_entity.type
_entity.pdbx_description
1 polymer ?
#
loop_
_entity_poly.entity_id
_entity_poly.type
_entity_poly.pdbx_seq_one_letter_code
_entity_poly.pdbx_strand_id
1 'polypeptide(L)'
;QYIMKKLELLSVQKNISRYLPIIIAPSFSQEAFMALKRNGIIPASFDNLFGKETAKLFSELYISLQNLAAAITKDPEKQYTLFEKISTFENISNQIRGPLFEMICIHLVHTTRQGFVENGKNIFCQTLKKYLELDIINESPTEVFITECKGYQPHHLISFQEIKEWLDNTTHIRKSLISMNEERNNKKFIFHFWTSSNFSEACINLLKER
;
A
#
# COMPACT_ATOMS: atom_id res chain seq x y z
N GLN A 1 -19.42 -16.79 -4.55
CA GLN A 1 -19.93 -17.23 -5.89
C GLN A 1 -20.17 -16.05 -6.85
N TYR A 2 -20.88 -14.98 -6.45
CA TYR A 2 -21.21 -13.83 -7.32
C TYR A 2 -19.95 -13.07 -7.83
N ILE A 3 -18.99 -12.78 -6.95
CA ILE A 3 -17.76 -12.04 -7.28
C ILE A 3 -16.91 -12.86 -8.27
N MET A 4 -16.77 -14.17 -8.06
CA MET A 4 -16.00 -15.04 -8.95
C MET A 4 -16.59 -15.07 -10.36
N LYS A 5 -17.93 -15.16 -10.50
CA LYS A 5 -18.61 -15.05 -11.80
C LYS A 5 -18.35 -13.72 -12.51
N LYS A 6 -18.33 -12.59 -11.75
CA LYS A 6 -17.97 -11.28 -12.33
C LYS A 6 -16.54 -11.23 -12.85
N LEU A 7 -15.59 -11.79 -12.11
CA LEU A 7 -14.18 -11.84 -12.52
C LEU A 7 -13.99 -12.74 -13.75
N GLU A 8 -14.67 -13.87 -13.82
CA GLU A 8 -14.69 -14.73 -15.01
C GLU A 8 -15.24 -13.97 -16.23
N LEU A 9 -16.35 -13.26 -16.09
CA LEU A 9 -16.91 -12.44 -17.17
C LEU A 9 -15.95 -11.35 -17.64
N LEU A 10 -15.24 -10.68 -16.71
CA LEU A 10 -14.25 -9.67 -17.03
C LEU A 10 -13.03 -10.27 -17.74
N SER A 11 -12.60 -11.49 -17.37
CA SER A 11 -11.45 -12.15 -17.98
C SER A 11 -11.68 -12.56 -19.45
N VAL A 12 -12.94 -12.76 -19.84
CA VAL A 12 -13.33 -13.14 -21.21
C VAL A 12 -13.52 -11.93 -22.14
N GLN A 13 -13.62 -10.72 -21.59
CA GLN A 13 -13.82 -9.51 -22.39
C GLN A 13 -12.51 -9.09 -23.08
N LYS A 14 -12.46 -9.15 -24.41
CA LYS A 14 -11.28 -8.86 -25.25
C LYS A 14 -10.71 -7.43 -25.12
N ASN A 15 -11.49 -6.48 -24.61
CA ASN A 15 -11.14 -5.05 -24.54
C ASN A 15 -10.75 -4.57 -23.13
N ILE A 16 -10.64 -5.48 -22.17
CA ILE A 16 -10.23 -5.11 -20.80
C ILE A 16 -8.75 -5.42 -20.65
N SER A 17 -7.97 -4.39 -20.36
CA SER A 17 -6.56 -4.51 -19.93
C SER A 17 -6.45 -5.36 -18.66
N ARG A 18 -5.26 -5.84 -18.34
CA ARG A 18 -5.00 -6.55 -17.07
C ARG A 18 -5.52 -5.71 -15.91
N TYR A 19 -6.35 -6.31 -15.06
CA TYR A 19 -6.94 -5.65 -13.90
C TYR A 19 -6.44 -6.30 -12.61
N LEU A 20 -6.38 -5.52 -11.55
CA LEU A 20 -6.06 -5.97 -10.21
C LEU A 20 -7.35 -5.92 -9.37
N PRO A 21 -7.97 -7.05 -9.03
CA PRO A 21 -9.21 -7.06 -8.27
C PRO A 21 -8.93 -6.80 -6.79
N ILE A 22 -9.58 -5.78 -6.25
CA ILE A 22 -9.54 -5.45 -4.82
C ILE A 22 -10.96 -5.54 -4.27
N ILE A 23 -11.13 -6.24 -3.15
CA ILE A 23 -12.39 -6.28 -2.42
C ILE A 23 -12.20 -5.59 -1.09
N ILE A 24 -13.01 -4.57 -0.85
CA ILE A 24 -13.01 -3.80 0.38
C ILE A 24 -14.25 -4.19 1.19
N ALA A 25 -14.05 -4.57 2.45
CA ALA A 25 -15.13 -4.93 3.38
C ALA A 25 -14.76 -4.52 4.82
N PRO A 26 -15.73 -4.38 5.72
CA PRO A 26 -15.45 -4.09 7.12
C PRO A 26 -14.58 -5.17 7.77
N SER A 27 -14.81 -6.44 7.43
CA SER A 27 -14.02 -7.59 7.89
C SER A 27 -14.17 -8.77 6.93
N PHE A 28 -13.30 -9.76 7.06
CA PHE A 28 -13.35 -11.03 6.34
C PHE A 28 -13.25 -12.20 7.33
N SER A 29 -13.99 -13.28 7.09
CA SER A 29 -13.69 -14.55 7.76
C SER A 29 -12.35 -15.06 7.24
N GLN A 30 -11.69 -15.94 8.02
CA GLN A 30 -10.41 -16.52 7.62
C GLN A 30 -10.53 -17.30 6.31
N GLU A 31 -11.62 -18.03 6.11
CA GLU A 31 -11.90 -18.79 4.89
C GLU A 31 -12.07 -17.85 3.68
N ALA A 32 -12.85 -16.77 3.84
CA ALA A 32 -13.06 -15.79 2.80
C ALA A 32 -11.76 -15.09 2.42
N PHE A 33 -10.95 -14.69 3.40
CA PHE A 33 -9.65 -14.05 3.21
C PHE A 33 -8.71 -14.96 2.40
N MET A 34 -8.58 -16.22 2.80
CA MET A 34 -7.74 -17.20 2.11
C MET A 34 -8.25 -17.54 0.70
N ALA A 35 -9.58 -17.65 0.54
CA ALA A 35 -10.18 -17.90 -0.78
C ALA A 35 -9.93 -16.74 -1.74
N LEU A 36 -10.04 -15.49 -1.29
CA LEU A 36 -9.75 -14.31 -2.12
C LEU A 36 -8.28 -14.29 -2.55
N LYS A 37 -7.35 -14.48 -1.63
CA LYS A 37 -5.90 -14.54 -1.95
C LYS A 37 -5.57 -15.64 -2.96
N ARG A 38 -6.12 -16.85 -2.80
CA ARG A 38 -5.90 -17.97 -3.75
C ARG A 38 -6.39 -17.64 -5.16
N ASN A 39 -7.36 -16.77 -5.31
CA ASN A 39 -7.90 -16.34 -6.60
C ASN A 39 -7.28 -15.03 -7.11
N GLY A 40 -6.16 -14.57 -6.55
CA GLY A 40 -5.47 -13.37 -6.98
C GLY A 40 -6.24 -12.07 -6.69
N ILE A 41 -7.15 -12.10 -5.70
CA ILE A 41 -7.94 -10.95 -5.27
C ILE A 41 -7.31 -10.38 -4.01
N ILE A 42 -7.13 -9.07 -3.93
CA ILE A 42 -6.64 -8.39 -2.72
C ILE A 42 -7.81 -8.16 -1.76
N PRO A 43 -7.85 -8.84 -0.59
CA PRO A 43 -8.81 -8.50 0.46
C PRO A 43 -8.29 -7.32 1.27
N ALA A 44 -9.07 -6.24 1.35
CA ALA A 44 -8.76 -5.03 2.09
C ALA A 44 -9.85 -4.76 3.13
N SER A 45 -9.54 -4.80 4.42
CA SER A 45 -10.48 -4.36 5.45
C SER A 45 -10.41 -2.84 5.63
N PHE A 46 -11.53 -2.23 6.03
CA PHE A 46 -11.55 -0.79 6.33
C PHE A 46 -10.55 -0.42 7.42
N ASP A 47 -10.44 -1.23 8.47
CA ASP A 47 -9.52 -0.99 9.57
C ASP A 47 -8.05 -1.02 9.12
N ASN A 48 -7.71 -1.92 8.19
CA ASN A 48 -6.34 -2.04 7.68
C ASN A 48 -5.99 -0.94 6.68
N LEU A 49 -6.97 -0.50 5.86
CA LEU A 49 -6.74 0.57 4.88
C LEU A 49 -6.71 1.96 5.52
N PHE A 50 -7.54 2.18 6.52
CA PHE A 50 -7.87 3.53 6.99
C PHE A 50 -7.57 3.75 8.47
N GLY A 51 -7.24 2.69 9.20
CA GLY A 51 -7.24 2.71 10.65
C GLY A 51 -8.64 2.72 11.25
N LYS A 52 -8.76 2.34 12.53
CA LYS A 52 -10.05 2.17 13.20
C LYS A 52 -10.89 3.44 13.27
N GLU A 53 -10.26 4.58 13.50
CA GLU A 53 -10.98 5.87 13.59
C GLU A 53 -11.57 6.29 12.25
N THR A 54 -10.80 6.14 11.18
CA THR A 54 -11.25 6.45 9.82
C THR A 54 -12.34 5.49 9.35
N ALA A 55 -12.22 4.19 9.64
CA ALA A 55 -13.27 3.22 9.35
C ALA A 55 -14.59 3.56 10.05
N LYS A 56 -14.53 4.06 11.29
CA LYS A 56 -15.69 4.56 12.02
C LYS A 56 -16.32 5.77 11.34
N LEU A 57 -15.49 6.74 10.92
CA LEU A 57 -15.96 7.92 10.18
C LEU A 57 -16.63 7.55 8.86
N PHE A 58 -16.11 6.57 8.11
CA PHE A 58 -16.78 6.05 6.90
C PHE A 58 -18.15 5.46 7.20
N SER A 59 -18.26 4.67 8.28
CA SER A 59 -19.54 4.10 8.69
C SER A 59 -20.54 5.18 9.08
N GLU A 60 -20.11 6.20 9.80
CA GLU A 60 -20.93 7.34 10.20
C GLU A 60 -21.37 8.19 8.98
N LEU A 61 -20.47 8.40 8.01
CA LEU A 61 -20.84 9.09 6.77
C LEU A 61 -21.85 8.28 5.95
N TYR A 62 -21.65 6.97 5.80
CA TYR A 62 -22.57 6.11 5.08
C TYR A 62 -23.98 6.17 5.69
N ILE A 63 -24.09 6.06 7.02
CA ILE A 63 -25.34 6.20 7.74
C ILE A 63 -25.93 7.60 7.55
N SER A 64 -25.10 8.64 7.60
CA SER A 64 -25.53 10.03 7.40
C SER A 64 -26.07 10.24 5.98
N LEU A 65 -25.42 9.68 4.96
CA LEU A 65 -25.88 9.76 3.57
C LEU A 65 -27.18 8.99 3.34
N GLN A 66 -27.35 7.81 3.95
CA GLN A 66 -28.62 7.06 3.87
C GLN A 66 -29.79 7.84 4.50
N ASN A 67 -29.52 8.56 5.59
CA ASN A 67 -30.51 9.32 6.29
C ASN A 67 -30.74 10.73 5.72
N LEU A 68 -29.85 11.20 4.83
CA LEU A 68 -29.84 12.57 4.34
C LEU A 68 -31.04 12.92 3.50
N ALA A 69 -31.53 12.02 2.66
CA ALA A 69 -32.73 12.24 1.85
C ALA A 69 -33.97 12.52 2.70
N ALA A 70 -34.04 11.91 3.90
CA ALA A 70 -35.11 12.14 4.85
C ALA A 70 -34.84 13.34 5.79
N ALA A 71 -33.59 13.77 5.95
CA ALA A 71 -33.16 14.80 6.90
C ALA A 71 -33.13 16.21 6.28
N ILE A 72 -32.73 16.34 5.00
CA ILE A 72 -32.65 17.64 4.29
C ILE A 72 -34.01 18.32 4.20
N THR A 73 -35.08 17.54 4.08
CA THR A 73 -36.44 18.08 4.05
C THR A 73 -36.92 18.64 5.39
N LYS A 74 -36.25 18.29 6.50
CA LYS A 74 -36.67 18.67 7.86
C LYS A 74 -35.77 19.68 8.56
N ASP A 75 -34.47 19.74 8.18
CA ASP A 75 -33.48 20.57 8.87
C ASP A 75 -32.32 20.94 7.95
N PRO A 76 -32.33 22.16 7.36
CA PRO A 76 -31.24 22.62 6.46
C PRO A 76 -29.88 22.73 7.11
N GLU A 77 -29.77 22.90 8.45
CA GLU A 77 -28.50 23.04 9.14
C GLU A 77 -27.69 21.72 9.11
N LYS A 78 -28.35 20.59 8.94
CA LYS A 78 -27.66 19.29 8.76
C LYS A 78 -26.80 19.20 7.49
N GLN A 79 -27.02 20.10 6.52
CA GLN A 79 -26.13 20.21 5.35
C GLN A 79 -24.73 20.64 5.76
N TYR A 80 -24.58 21.60 6.68
CA TYR A 80 -23.26 22.08 7.14
C TYR A 80 -22.46 20.95 7.82
N THR A 81 -23.10 20.18 8.68
CA THR A 81 -22.48 19.02 9.33
C THR A 81 -22.01 17.96 8.32
N LEU A 82 -22.72 17.81 7.20
CA LEU A 82 -22.30 16.91 6.13
C LEU A 82 -21.10 17.44 5.36
N PHE A 83 -21.06 18.73 5.04
CA PHE A 83 -19.93 19.37 4.37
C PHE A 83 -18.66 19.33 5.23
N GLU A 84 -18.78 19.53 6.54
CA GLU A 84 -17.65 19.32 7.47
C GLU A 84 -17.15 17.87 7.44
N LYS A 85 -18.04 16.89 7.44
CA LYS A 85 -17.67 15.48 7.30
C LYS A 85 -17.02 15.19 5.95
N ILE A 86 -17.51 15.76 4.85
CA ILE A 86 -16.92 15.59 3.51
C ILE A 86 -15.52 16.22 3.45
N SER A 87 -15.29 17.40 4.02
CA SER A 87 -13.95 18.00 4.07
C SER A 87 -12.96 17.17 4.88
N THR A 88 -13.42 16.47 5.90
CA THR A 88 -12.61 15.47 6.64
C THR A 88 -12.21 14.31 5.73
N PHE A 89 -13.05 13.94 4.73
CA PHE A 89 -12.75 12.89 3.76
C PHE A 89 -11.64 13.25 2.75
N GLU A 90 -11.44 14.49 2.39
CA GLU A 90 -10.30 14.90 1.56
C GLU A 90 -8.96 14.61 2.27
N ASN A 91 -8.90 14.89 3.57
CA ASN A 91 -7.74 14.54 4.39
C ASN A 91 -7.55 13.02 4.50
N ILE A 92 -8.64 12.27 4.65
CA ILE A 92 -8.65 10.81 4.69
C ILE A 92 -8.17 10.22 3.36
N SER A 93 -8.60 10.76 2.22
CA SER A 93 -8.13 10.30 0.90
C SER A 93 -6.60 10.35 0.77
N ASN A 94 -5.94 11.33 1.39
CA ASN A 94 -4.50 11.42 1.42
C ASN A 94 -3.86 10.36 2.33
N GLN A 95 -4.51 10.01 3.45
CA GLN A 95 -4.03 8.97 4.38
C GLN A 95 -4.18 7.55 3.83
N ILE A 96 -5.12 7.33 2.91
CA ILE A 96 -5.40 6.02 2.30
C ILE A 96 -4.37 5.61 1.25
N ARG A 97 -3.81 6.56 0.53
CA ARG A 97 -2.95 6.28 -0.64
C ARG A 97 -1.73 5.46 -0.29
N GLY A 98 -1.05 5.81 0.81
CA GLY A 98 0.12 5.08 1.28
C GLY A 98 -0.21 3.60 1.50
N PRO A 99 -1.07 3.26 2.46
CA PRO A 99 -1.44 1.88 2.77
C PRO A 99 -2.01 1.10 1.57
N LEU A 100 -2.83 1.75 0.72
CA LEU A 100 -3.35 1.11 -0.48
C LEU A 100 -2.24 0.78 -1.48
N PHE A 101 -1.31 1.71 -1.70
CA PHE A 101 -0.20 1.50 -2.61
C PHE A 101 0.74 0.39 -2.10
N GLU A 102 1.06 0.37 -0.81
CA GLU A 102 1.82 -0.72 -0.18
C GLU A 102 1.15 -2.08 -0.38
N MET A 103 -0.16 -2.19 -0.18
CA MET A 103 -0.91 -3.42 -0.42
C MET A 103 -0.81 -3.90 -1.87
N ILE A 104 -0.89 -2.98 -2.83
CA ILE A 104 -0.71 -3.29 -4.26
C ILE A 104 0.72 -3.80 -4.50
N CYS A 105 1.72 -3.13 -3.95
CA CYS A 105 3.12 -3.53 -4.06
C CYS A 105 3.39 -4.90 -3.44
N ILE A 106 2.87 -5.17 -2.24
CA ILE A 106 2.96 -6.47 -1.57
C ILE A 106 2.35 -7.57 -2.46
N HIS A 107 1.16 -7.33 -3.02
CA HIS A 107 0.51 -8.28 -3.92
C HIS A 107 1.35 -8.55 -5.18
N LEU A 108 1.91 -7.52 -5.78
CA LEU A 108 2.81 -7.65 -6.94
C LEU A 108 4.05 -8.49 -6.60
N VAL A 109 4.69 -8.23 -5.46
CA VAL A 109 5.85 -9.02 -5.02
C VAL A 109 5.45 -10.49 -4.80
N HIS A 110 4.33 -10.76 -4.12
CA HIS A 110 3.83 -12.12 -3.90
C HIS A 110 3.52 -12.89 -5.19
N THR A 111 3.04 -12.20 -6.22
CA THR A 111 2.63 -12.85 -7.47
C THR A 111 3.76 -12.99 -8.49
N THR A 112 4.78 -12.15 -8.39
CA THR A 112 5.88 -12.10 -9.39
C THR A 112 7.19 -12.67 -8.89
N ARG A 113 7.37 -12.82 -7.56
CA ARG A 113 8.64 -13.30 -6.99
C ARG A 113 8.43 -14.56 -6.14
N GLN A 114 9.43 -15.42 -6.19
CA GLN A 114 9.51 -16.58 -5.29
C GLN A 114 10.14 -16.16 -3.95
N GLY A 115 9.82 -16.92 -2.91
CA GLY A 115 10.38 -16.73 -1.58
C GLY A 115 9.37 -16.24 -0.55
N PHE A 116 9.88 -15.93 0.63
CA PHE A 116 9.07 -15.43 1.75
C PHE A 116 8.95 -13.92 1.65
N VAL A 117 7.74 -13.39 1.80
CA VAL A 117 7.45 -11.95 1.79
C VAL A 117 6.99 -11.51 3.17
N GLU A 118 7.66 -10.52 3.71
CA GLU A 118 7.33 -9.84 4.97
C GLU A 118 7.14 -8.35 4.68
N ASN A 119 6.22 -7.68 5.36
CA ASN A 119 5.94 -6.25 5.21
C ASN A 119 5.96 -5.53 6.56
N GLY A 120 6.28 -4.23 6.54
CA GLY A 120 6.33 -3.38 7.73
C GLY A 120 7.36 -3.84 8.75
N LYS A 121 8.51 -4.36 8.30
CA LYS A 121 9.56 -4.87 9.19
C LYS A 121 10.42 -3.76 9.72
N ASN A 122 10.49 -3.64 11.04
CA ASN A 122 11.41 -2.73 11.71
C ASN A 122 12.74 -3.42 12.02
N ILE A 123 13.85 -2.86 11.54
CA ILE A 123 15.20 -3.33 11.82
C ILE A 123 15.99 -2.27 12.59
N PHE A 124 16.72 -2.66 13.63
CA PHE A 124 17.58 -1.71 14.35
C PHE A 124 18.92 -1.54 13.61
N CYS A 125 19.20 -0.32 13.20
CA CYS A 125 20.49 0.04 12.59
C CYS A 125 21.48 0.50 13.66
N GLN A 126 22.47 -0.31 13.96
CA GLN A 126 23.49 0.01 14.98
C GLN A 126 24.31 1.27 14.63
N THR A 127 24.62 1.47 13.35
CA THR A 127 25.39 2.63 12.88
C THR A 127 24.64 3.94 13.06
N LEU A 128 23.33 3.96 12.77
CA LEU A 128 22.48 5.14 12.88
C LEU A 128 21.81 5.26 14.25
N LYS A 129 21.91 4.23 15.10
CA LYS A 129 21.27 4.12 16.43
C LYS A 129 19.77 4.38 16.39
N LYS A 130 19.09 3.96 15.29
CA LYS A 130 17.66 4.10 15.09
C LYS A 130 17.06 2.87 14.40
N TYR A 131 15.75 2.73 14.51
CA TYR A 131 15.02 1.76 13.70
C TYR A 131 14.81 2.28 12.29
N LEU A 132 14.96 1.38 11.31
CA LEU A 132 14.62 1.58 9.91
C LEU A 132 13.45 0.66 9.61
N GLU A 133 12.38 1.21 9.06
CA GLU A 133 11.23 0.46 8.57
C GLU A 133 11.51 0.00 7.14
N LEU A 134 11.17 -1.25 6.85
CA LEU A 134 11.19 -1.83 5.51
C LEU A 134 9.76 -2.10 5.11
N ASP A 135 9.26 -1.40 4.09
CA ASP A 135 7.88 -1.57 3.64
C ASP A 135 7.65 -3.00 3.15
N ILE A 136 8.54 -3.51 2.29
CA ILE A 136 8.49 -4.89 1.81
C ILE A 136 9.89 -5.49 1.77
N ILE A 137 10.03 -6.68 2.32
CA ILE A 137 11.19 -7.54 2.13
C ILE A 137 10.74 -8.89 1.57
N ASN A 138 11.35 -9.33 0.47
CA ASN A 138 11.17 -10.67 -0.08
C ASN A 138 12.50 -11.39 -0.05
N GLU A 139 12.52 -12.55 0.57
CA GLU A 139 13.75 -13.35 0.73
C GLU A 139 13.60 -14.69 0.05
N SER A 140 14.49 -14.96 -0.89
CA SER A 140 14.68 -16.24 -1.57
C SER A 140 16.00 -16.89 -1.15
N PRO A 141 16.32 -18.11 -1.57
CA PRO A 141 17.62 -18.72 -1.31
C PRO A 141 18.82 -17.90 -1.82
N THR A 142 18.67 -17.16 -2.91
CA THR A 142 19.74 -16.44 -3.60
C THR A 142 19.67 -14.92 -3.51
N GLU A 143 18.50 -14.36 -3.17
CA GLU A 143 18.27 -12.91 -3.20
C GLU A 143 17.54 -12.41 -1.96
N VAL A 144 17.87 -11.18 -1.57
CA VAL A 144 17.09 -10.36 -0.64
C VAL A 144 16.61 -9.14 -1.42
N PHE A 145 15.32 -9.07 -1.68
CA PHE A 145 14.67 -7.99 -2.43
C PHE A 145 13.92 -7.08 -1.46
N ILE A 146 14.22 -5.80 -1.51
CA ILE A 146 13.69 -4.80 -0.60
C ILE A 146 13.04 -3.70 -1.43
N THR A 147 11.80 -3.35 -1.09
CA THR A 147 11.06 -2.30 -1.78
C THR A 147 10.62 -1.24 -0.79
N GLU A 148 10.94 0.00 -1.09
CA GLU A 148 10.34 1.20 -0.50
C GLU A 148 9.12 1.59 -1.31
N CYS A 149 8.00 1.87 -0.65
CA CYS A 149 6.71 2.17 -1.28
C CYS A 149 6.24 3.57 -0.92
N LYS A 150 6.02 4.43 -1.93
CA LYS A 150 5.53 5.80 -1.73
C LYS A 150 4.24 6.05 -2.50
N GLY A 151 3.11 5.94 -1.79
CA GLY A 151 1.77 6.20 -2.32
C GLY A 151 1.42 7.68 -2.34
N TYR A 152 1.97 8.45 -3.29
CA TYR A 152 1.73 9.89 -3.45
C TYR A 152 0.61 10.21 -4.44
N GLN A 153 0.22 11.48 -4.49
CA GLN A 153 -0.70 11.98 -5.52
C GLN A 153 -0.04 11.88 -6.91
N PRO A 154 -0.81 11.65 -8.00
CA PRO A 154 -0.26 11.48 -9.35
C PRO A 154 0.61 12.63 -9.85
N HIS A 155 0.37 13.86 -9.37
CA HIS A 155 1.12 15.05 -9.75
C HIS A 155 2.28 15.38 -8.79
N HIS A 156 2.47 14.60 -7.74
CA HIS A 156 3.62 14.73 -6.85
C HIS A 156 4.89 14.33 -7.61
N LEU A 157 5.98 15.05 -7.39
CA LEU A 157 7.29 14.69 -7.92
C LEU A 157 8.19 14.26 -6.76
N ILE A 158 8.71 13.05 -6.84
CA ILE A 158 9.74 12.58 -5.91
C ILE A 158 10.94 13.50 -5.99
N SER A 159 11.36 14.01 -4.85
CA SER A 159 12.49 14.93 -4.77
C SER A 159 13.84 14.21 -4.83
N PHE A 160 14.87 14.91 -5.29
CA PHE A 160 16.26 14.43 -5.23
C PHE A 160 16.68 14.04 -3.82
N GLN A 161 16.25 14.81 -2.81
CA GLN A 161 16.61 14.56 -1.41
C GLN A 161 16.02 13.24 -0.90
N GLU A 162 14.74 12.93 -1.24
CA GLU A 162 14.12 11.65 -0.85
C GLU A 162 14.87 10.44 -1.41
N ILE A 163 15.22 10.48 -2.71
CA ILE A 163 15.97 9.38 -3.34
C ILE A 163 17.38 9.28 -2.77
N LYS A 164 18.05 10.39 -2.51
CA LYS A 164 19.38 10.40 -1.90
C LYS A 164 19.36 9.75 -0.51
N GLU A 165 18.43 10.16 0.34
CA GLU A 165 18.29 9.61 1.70
C GLU A 165 17.96 8.11 1.65
N TRP A 166 17.09 7.70 0.75
CA TRP A 166 16.79 6.29 0.54
C TRP A 166 18.02 5.51 0.09
N LEU A 167 18.77 5.99 -0.90
CA LEU A 167 20.01 5.36 -1.37
C LEU A 167 21.05 5.24 -0.25
N ASP A 168 21.22 6.28 0.56
CA ASP A 168 22.15 6.26 1.70
C ASP A 168 21.71 5.20 2.73
N ASN A 169 20.41 5.05 2.98
CA ASN A 169 19.88 4.03 3.88
C ASN A 169 20.08 2.59 3.35
N THR A 170 20.15 2.35 2.03
CA THR A 170 20.30 0.98 1.48
C THR A 170 21.55 0.25 2.01
N THR A 171 22.65 0.97 2.15
CA THR A 171 23.90 0.42 2.70
C THR A 171 23.75 0.04 4.18
N HIS A 172 23.04 0.85 4.95
CA HIS A 172 22.76 0.60 6.36
C HIS A 172 21.79 -0.57 6.54
N ILE A 173 20.76 -0.64 5.73
CA ILE A 173 19.79 -1.74 5.71
C ILE A 173 20.50 -3.07 5.42
N ARG A 174 21.32 -3.12 4.35
CA ARG A 174 22.08 -4.32 4.01
C ARG A 174 22.96 -4.81 5.16
N LYS A 175 23.74 -3.91 5.78
CA LYS A 175 24.61 -4.26 6.91
C LYS A 175 23.80 -4.78 8.09
N SER A 176 22.68 -4.14 8.42
CA SER A 176 21.81 -4.56 9.53
C SER A 176 21.17 -5.93 9.27
N LEU A 177 20.70 -6.19 8.05
CA LEU A 177 20.10 -7.47 7.70
C LEU A 177 21.14 -8.61 7.71
N ILE A 178 22.37 -8.37 7.28
CA ILE A 178 23.47 -9.35 7.36
C ILE A 178 23.83 -9.62 8.83
N SER A 179 23.90 -8.59 9.67
CA SER A 179 24.20 -8.80 11.10
C SER A 179 23.13 -9.60 11.85
N MET A 180 21.88 -9.57 11.38
CA MET A 180 20.78 -10.37 11.93
C MET A 180 20.83 -11.85 11.47
N ASN A 181 21.34 -12.11 10.26
CA ASN A 181 21.53 -13.44 9.70
C ASN A 181 22.69 -13.41 8.70
N GLU A 182 23.81 -14.02 9.09
CA GLU A 182 25.06 -14.02 8.31
C GLU A 182 24.94 -14.76 6.97
N GLU A 183 24.00 -15.70 6.82
CA GLU A 183 23.74 -16.38 5.54
C GLU A 183 23.36 -15.40 4.43
N ARG A 184 22.79 -14.26 4.79
CA ARG A 184 22.44 -13.19 3.84
C ARG A 184 23.65 -12.54 3.16
N ASN A 185 24.86 -12.70 3.72
CA ASN A 185 26.07 -12.17 3.09
C ASN A 185 26.34 -12.81 1.72
N ASN A 186 25.87 -14.04 1.52
CA ASN A 186 26.01 -14.77 0.26
C ASN A 186 24.86 -14.51 -0.74
N LYS A 187 23.88 -13.70 -0.35
CA LYS A 187 22.73 -13.38 -1.20
C LYS A 187 22.93 -12.05 -1.92
N LYS A 188 22.32 -11.95 -3.10
CA LYS A 188 22.23 -10.70 -3.85
C LYS A 188 21.19 -9.80 -3.22
N PHE A 189 21.58 -8.58 -2.85
CA PHE A 189 20.65 -7.55 -2.38
C PHE A 189 20.17 -6.71 -3.56
N ILE A 190 18.86 -6.55 -3.68
CA ILE A 190 18.18 -5.76 -4.70
C ILE A 190 17.27 -4.76 -4.00
N PHE A 191 17.47 -3.48 -4.27
CA PHE A 191 16.69 -2.39 -3.69
C PHE A 191 15.84 -1.72 -4.76
N HIS A 192 14.55 -1.58 -4.50
CA HIS A 192 13.63 -0.88 -5.38
C HIS A 192 12.92 0.23 -4.61
N PHE A 193 12.70 1.33 -5.31
CA PHE A 193 11.84 2.42 -4.87
C PHE A 193 10.64 2.47 -5.79
N TRP A 194 9.46 2.18 -5.27
CA TRP A 194 8.21 2.20 -6.02
C TRP A 194 7.35 3.37 -5.59
N THR A 195 6.74 4.05 -6.56
CA THR A 195 5.85 5.17 -6.29
C THR A 195 4.64 5.16 -7.22
N SER A 196 3.51 5.67 -6.73
CA SER A 196 2.31 5.97 -7.54
C SER A 196 2.39 7.31 -8.25
N SER A 197 3.49 8.04 -8.09
CA SER A 197 3.75 9.36 -8.69
C SER A 197 4.92 9.33 -9.68
N ASN A 198 5.48 10.48 -10.01
CA ASN A 198 6.58 10.61 -10.95
C ASN A 198 7.90 10.98 -10.26
N PHE A 199 9.01 10.59 -10.87
CA PHE A 199 10.34 11.03 -10.46
C PHE A 199 10.70 12.34 -11.15
N SER A 200 11.36 13.26 -10.44
CA SER A 200 11.98 14.43 -11.07
C SER A 200 13.16 13.99 -11.95
N GLU A 201 13.53 14.81 -12.94
CA GLU A 201 14.70 14.54 -13.81
C GLU A 201 15.99 14.35 -13.00
N ALA A 202 16.16 15.14 -11.94
CA ALA A 202 17.31 15.03 -11.04
C ALA A 202 17.38 13.65 -10.36
N CYS A 203 16.23 13.07 -9.97
CA CYS A 203 16.16 11.71 -9.42
C CYS A 203 16.53 10.67 -10.46
N ILE A 204 16.00 10.80 -11.69
CA ILE A 204 16.28 9.85 -12.79
C ILE A 204 17.78 9.84 -13.09
N ASN A 205 18.41 11.01 -13.15
CA ASN A 205 19.84 11.13 -13.39
C ASN A 205 20.66 10.48 -12.27
N LEU A 206 20.33 10.76 -11.01
CA LEU A 206 21.00 10.14 -9.85
C LEU A 206 20.90 8.61 -9.86
N LEU A 207 19.75 8.05 -10.25
CA LEU A 207 19.52 6.61 -10.32
C LEU A 207 20.25 5.94 -11.49
N LYS A 208 20.53 6.67 -12.59
CA LYS A 208 21.32 6.16 -13.73
C LYS A 208 22.83 6.16 -13.51
N GLU A 209 23.33 6.98 -12.61
CA GLU A 209 24.74 7.11 -12.29
C GLU A 209 25.23 6.01 -11.31
N ARG A 210 24.34 5.19 -10.77
CA ARG A 210 24.61 4.12 -9.79
C ARG A 210 24.24 2.74 -10.31
#